data_000da12fea7a97774310faf761275117
#
_entry.id   000da12fea7a97774310faf761275117
#
_cell.length_a   1.000
_cell.length_b   1.000
_cell.length_c   1.000
_cell.angle_alpha   90.00
_cell.angle_beta   90.00
_cell.angle_gamma   90.00
#
_symmetry.space_group_name_H-M   'P 1'
#
loop_
_entity.id
_entity.type
_entity.pdbx_description
1 polymer ?
#
loop_
_entity_poly.entity_id
_entity_poly.type
_entity_poly.pdbx_seq_one_letter_code
_entity_poly.pdbx_strand_id
1 'polypeptide(L)'
;MSVNYDLYETPNPDKEGEVLPLHARVVLKGSYTAEEIADQVVAFQRMPHAQVVGIIEAIPKELRHLLLKGFSVELGDIGYFTLSLSVDKEVTKPKDLRSPSVSLKDINLRINRQFKKDIESELVLQRYHSPFRVKNPCINRQDYASLVGKTKTQALKDINTFIGQGILRKYGTGRSVVYIKAE
;
A
#
# COMPACT_ATOMS: atom_id res chain seq x y z
N MET A 1 17.14 -13.34 -6.01
CA MET A 1 15.79 -13.46 -5.38
C MET A 1 14.77 -12.89 -6.33
N SER A 2 13.53 -13.42 -6.39
CA SER A 2 12.49 -12.88 -7.27
C SER A 2 11.37 -12.23 -6.49
N VAL A 3 10.83 -11.14 -7.02
CA VAL A 3 9.64 -10.47 -6.51
C VAL A 3 8.44 -10.94 -7.32
N ASN A 4 7.44 -11.46 -6.62
CA ASN A 4 6.23 -11.94 -7.26
C ASN A 4 5.28 -10.78 -7.56
N TYR A 5 4.68 -10.79 -8.76
CA TYR A 5 3.63 -9.85 -9.14
C TYR A 5 2.42 -10.58 -9.73
N ASP A 6 1.25 -9.96 -9.64
CA ASP A 6 0.04 -10.41 -10.32
C ASP A 6 -0.62 -9.24 -11.04
N LEU A 7 -1.48 -9.54 -12.01
CA LEU A 7 -2.20 -8.56 -12.81
C LEU A 7 -3.60 -8.33 -12.24
N TYR A 8 -3.97 -7.07 -12.10
CA TYR A 8 -5.27 -6.64 -11.58
C TYR A 8 -5.96 -5.71 -12.57
N GLU A 9 -7.27 -5.81 -12.63
CA GLU A 9 -8.08 -4.87 -13.38
C GLU A 9 -8.09 -3.51 -12.69
N THR A 10 -8.00 -2.45 -13.48
CA THR A 10 -8.14 -1.07 -12.95
C THR A 10 -9.63 -0.81 -12.71
N PRO A 11 -10.07 -0.44 -11.48
CA PRO A 11 -11.45 -0.07 -11.25
C PRO A 11 -11.79 1.18 -12.09
N ASN A 12 -12.86 1.10 -12.89
CA ASN A 12 -13.37 2.24 -13.61
C ASN A 12 -14.67 2.73 -12.96
N PRO A 13 -14.64 3.82 -12.17
CA PRO A 13 -15.85 4.33 -11.52
C PRO A 13 -16.82 5.02 -12.50
N ASP A 14 -16.35 5.50 -13.66
CA ASP A 14 -17.08 6.46 -14.50
C ASP A 14 -17.49 5.93 -15.90
N LYS A 15 -17.05 4.72 -16.28
CA LYS A 15 -17.33 4.17 -17.61
C LYS A 15 -17.81 2.72 -17.53
N GLU A 16 -19.11 2.53 -17.71
CA GLU A 16 -19.70 1.21 -17.92
C GLU A 16 -19.28 0.69 -19.30
N GLY A 17 -18.61 -0.46 -19.32
CA GLY A 17 -18.36 -1.22 -20.56
C GLY A 17 -16.98 -1.10 -21.20
N GLU A 18 -16.10 -0.20 -20.79
CA GLU A 18 -14.70 -0.19 -21.25
C GLU A 18 -13.80 -1.07 -20.38
N VAL A 19 -13.14 -2.03 -21.00
CA VAL A 19 -12.08 -2.83 -20.37
C VAL A 19 -10.83 -1.96 -20.23
N LEU A 20 -10.51 -1.58 -18.99
CA LEU A 20 -9.30 -0.81 -18.71
C LEU A 20 -8.07 -1.74 -18.75
N PRO A 21 -6.88 -1.18 -19.08
CA PRO A 21 -5.65 -1.96 -19.09
C PRO A 21 -5.35 -2.53 -17.71
N LEU A 22 -4.85 -3.77 -17.69
CA LEU A 22 -4.40 -4.44 -16.48
C LEU A 22 -3.18 -3.71 -15.92
N HIS A 23 -3.11 -3.61 -14.60
CA HIS A 23 -1.93 -3.10 -13.92
C HIS A 23 -1.27 -4.18 -13.06
N ALA A 24 0.06 -4.19 -13.03
CA ALA A 24 0.83 -5.11 -12.23
C ALA A 24 0.92 -4.60 -10.77
N ARG A 25 0.72 -5.51 -9.82
CA ARG A 25 0.95 -5.25 -8.38
C ARG A 25 1.85 -6.31 -7.79
N VAL A 26 2.73 -5.88 -6.90
CA VAL A 26 3.57 -6.79 -6.13
C VAL A 26 2.69 -7.66 -5.23
N VAL A 27 2.96 -8.95 -5.22
CA VAL A 27 2.38 -9.89 -4.25
C VAL A 27 3.27 -9.89 -3.02
N LEU A 28 2.84 -9.17 -1.99
CA LEU A 28 3.58 -9.04 -0.74
C LEU A 28 3.64 -10.40 -0.02
N LYS A 29 4.83 -10.79 0.43
CA LYS A 29 5.06 -12.01 1.24
C LYS A 29 4.80 -11.77 2.73
N GLY A 30 4.81 -10.51 3.16
CA GLY A 30 4.64 -10.07 4.54
C GLY A 30 5.19 -8.66 4.73
N SER A 31 5.28 -8.24 5.99
CA SER A 31 5.88 -6.97 6.39
C SER A 31 6.92 -7.25 7.47
N TYR A 32 8.08 -6.67 7.35
CA TYR A 32 9.09 -6.70 8.40
C TYR A 32 8.81 -5.61 9.43
N THR A 33 8.82 -5.97 10.68
CA THR A 33 8.77 -5.03 11.81
C THR A 33 10.15 -4.41 12.05
N ALA A 34 10.20 -3.33 12.84
CA ALA A 34 11.47 -2.72 13.23
C ALA A 34 12.39 -3.70 14.01
N GLU A 35 11.79 -4.57 14.82
CA GLU A 35 12.50 -5.59 15.59
C GLU A 35 13.10 -6.67 14.68
N GLU A 36 12.32 -7.17 13.72
CA GLU A 36 12.81 -8.13 12.72
C GLU A 36 13.89 -7.53 11.80
N ILE A 37 13.83 -6.24 11.50
CA ILE A 37 14.91 -5.53 10.79
C ILE A 37 16.16 -5.46 11.67
N ALA A 38 16.00 -5.17 12.98
CA ALA A 38 17.13 -5.16 13.91
C ALA A 38 17.83 -6.52 13.97
N ASP A 39 17.06 -7.61 14.04
CA ASP A 39 17.61 -8.98 14.02
C ASP A 39 18.43 -9.27 12.75
N GLN A 40 17.93 -8.83 11.58
CA GLN A 40 18.65 -8.97 10.32
C GLN A 40 19.99 -8.18 10.34
N VAL A 41 19.96 -6.93 10.81
CA VAL A 41 21.15 -6.09 10.90
C VAL A 41 22.17 -6.72 11.86
N VAL A 42 21.75 -7.21 13.01
CA VAL A 42 22.61 -7.93 13.98
C VAL A 42 23.28 -9.14 13.33
N ALA A 43 22.50 -9.96 12.62
CA ALA A 43 23.00 -11.15 11.95
C ALA A 43 24.09 -10.83 10.89
N PHE A 44 23.92 -9.75 10.12
CA PHE A 44 24.85 -9.39 9.04
C PHE A 44 26.02 -8.51 9.50
N GLN A 45 25.78 -7.57 10.43
CA GLN A 45 26.77 -6.55 10.81
C GLN A 45 27.48 -6.85 12.13
N ARG A 46 27.10 -7.92 12.83
CA ARG A 46 27.65 -8.33 14.14
C ARG A 46 27.61 -7.22 15.21
N MET A 47 26.62 -6.33 15.11
CA MET A 47 26.38 -5.29 16.10
C MET A 47 25.56 -5.84 17.28
N PRO A 48 25.74 -5.32 18.51
CA PRO A 48 24.89 -5.68 19.63
C PRO A 48 23.42 -5.31 19.38
N HIS A 49 22.49 -6.24 19.60
CA HIS A 49 21.06 -6.07 19.33
C HIS A 49 20.48 -4.79 19.97
N ALA A 50 20.79 -4.53 21.25
CA ALA A 50 20.32 -3.34 21.95
C ALA A 50 20.76 -2.02 21.30
N GLN A 51 21.94 -1.97 20.70
CA GLN A 51 22.40 -0.79 19.97
C GLN A 51 21.61 -0.58 18.70
N VAL A 52 21.34 -1.63 17.92
CA VAL A 52 20.58 -1.54 16.67
C VAL A 52 19.14 -1.11 16.94
N VAL A 53 18.47 -1.70 17.92
CA VAL A 53 17.12 -1.29 18.36
C VAL A 53 17.12 0.18 18.80
N GLY A 54 18.08 0.58 19.63
CA GLY A 54 18.22 1.97 20.09
C GLY A 54 18.37 2.97 18.94
N ILE A 55 19.15 2.63 17.91
CA ILE A 55 19.30 3.47 16.69
C ILE A 55 17.98 3.55 15.92
N ILE A 56 17.32 2.41 15.68
CA ILE A 56 16.04 2.36 14.95
C ILE A 56 14.96 3.20 15.66
N GLU A 57 14.95 3.20 17.00
CA GLU A 57 14.02 4.02 17.77
C GLU A 57 14.39 5.52 17.83
N ALA A 58 15.69 5.84 17.78
CA ALA A 58 16.18 7.21 17.85
C ALA A 58 15.92 7.99 16.55
N ILE A 59 16.10 7.35 15.39
CA ILE A 59 15.98 7.98 14.07
C ILE A 59 14.62 8.69 13.89
N PRO A 60 13.45 8.08 14.14
CA PRO A 60 12.15 8.75 13.97
C PRO A 60 11.97 9.94 14.92
N LYS A 61 12.55 9.87 16.11
CA LYS A 61 12.48 10.96 17.12
C LYS A 61 13.26 12.18 16.62
N GLU A 62 14.48 11.96 16.15
CA GLU A 62 15.36 13.02 15.64
C GLU A 62 14.84 13.60 14.32
N LEU A 63 14.36 12.74 13.42
CA LEU A 63 13.73 13.14 12.17
C LEU A 63 12.55 14.11 12.45
N ARG A 64 11.66 13.75 13.36
CA ARG A 64 10.55 14.61 13.77
C ARG A 64 11.05 15.95 14.31
N HIS A 65 12.07 15.95 15.17
CA HIS A 65 12.61 17.15 15.78
C HIS A 65 13.19 18.11 14.71
N LEU A 66 13.93 17.60 13.76
CA LEU A 66 14.54 18.38 12.68
C LEU A 66 13.48 18.94 11.71
N LEU A 67 12.49 18.12 11.34
CA LEU A 67 11.39 18.56 10.48
C LEU A 67 10.57 19.68 11.14
N LEU A 68 10.30 19.59 12.45
CA LEU A 68 9.59 20.64 13.18
C LEU A 68 10.39 21.96 13.28
N LYS A 69 11.72 21.91 13.16
CA LYS A 69 12.58 23.09 13.02
C LYS A 69 12.62 23.65 11.59
N GLY A 70 11.93 23.04 10.64
CA GLY A 70 11.86 23.49 9.24
C GLY A 70 12.99 23.00 8.37
N PHE A 71 13.79 22.02 8.80
CA PHE A 71 14.83 21.44 8.00
C PHE A 71 14.29 20.33 7.07
N SER A 72 14.90 20.17 5.90
CA SER A 72 14.84 18.92 5.16
C SER A 72 15.87 17.96 5.76
N VAL A 73 15.52 16.68 5.85
CA VAL A 73 16.38 15.68 6.47
C VAL A 73 16.73 14.60 5.48
N GLU A 74 18.02 14.45 5.20
CA GLU A 74 18.54 13.34 4.42
C GLU A 74 18.80 12.13 5.32
N LEU A 75 18.22 10.98 4.95
CA LEU A 75 18.46 9.73 5.64
C LEU A 75 19.30 8.80 4.77
N GLY A 76 20.59 9.09 4.71
CA GLY A 76 21.57 8.33 3.92
C GLY A 76 21.13 8.12 2.48
N ASP A 77 21.37 6.94 1.96
CA ASP A 77 21.00 6.58 0.58
C ASP A 77 19.51 6.41 0.34
N ILE A 78 18.69 6.38 1.40
CA ILE A 78 17.23 6.19 1.28
C ILE A 78 16.59 7.39 0.59
N GLY A 79 16.90 8.62 1.06
CA GLY A 79 16.35 9.83 0.46
C GLY A 79 16.12 10.97 1.44
N TYR A 80 15.28 11.91 1.03
CA TYR A 80 15.03 13.17 1.75
C TYR A 80 13.61 13.27 2.25
N PHE A 81 13.47 13.66 3.52
CA PHE A 81 12.20 13.97 4.15
C PHE A 81 11.98 15.49 4.18
N THR A 82 10.77 15.92 3.81
CA THR A 82 10.37 17.33 3.83
C THR A 82 8.91 17.47 4.26
N LEU A 83 8.56 18.62 4.87
CA LEU A 83 7.17 18.94 5.15
C LEU A 83 6.50 19.53 3.91
N SER A 84 5.25 19.17 3.68
CA SER A 84 4.34 19.81 2.72
C SER A 84 3.23 20.52 3.47
N LEU A 85 2.94 21.74 3.08
CA LEU A 85 1.90 22.58 3.71
C LEU A 85 0.74 22.76 2.75
N SER A 86 -0.44 22.94 3.29
CA SER A 86 -1.66 23.33 2.58
C SER A 86 -2.21 24.64 3.14
N VAL A 87 -2.98 25.33 2.32
CA VAL A 87 -3.69 26.55 2.71
C VAL A 87 -5.19 26.28 2.56
N ASP A 88 -5.96 26.56 3.61
CA ASP A 88 -7.40 26.24 3.66
C ASP A 88 -8.25 27.10 2.70
N LYS A 89 -7.68 28.17 2.16
CA LYS A 89 -8.36 29.09 1.25
C LYS A 89 -7.49 29.40 0.05
N GLU A 90 -8.10 29.57 -1.12
CA GLU A 90 -7.42 30.12 -2.28
C GLU A 90 -7.01 31.57 -1.99
N VAL A 91 -5.71 31.80 -1.89
CA VAL A 91 -5.14 33.12 -1.59
C VAL A 91 -4.34 33.59 -2.79
N THR A 92 -4.79 34.65 -3.40
CA THR A 92 -4.13 35.28 -4.58
C THR A 92 -3.12 36.36 -4.21
N LYS A 93 -3.22 36.92 -3.00
CA LYS A 93 -2.30 37.97 -2.51
C LYS A 93 -1.63 37.55 -1.21
N PRO A 94 -0.31 37.75 -1.07
CA PRO A 94 0.42 37.37 0.17
C PRO A 94 -0.15 38.00 1.45
N LYS A 95 -0.75 39.19 1.35
CA LYS A 95 -1.34 39.91 2.49
C LYS A 95 -2.61 39.28 3.07
N ASP A 96 -3.28 38.42 2.26
CA ASP A 96 -4.51 37.76 2.65
C ASP A 96 -4.25 36.42 3.37
N LEU A 97 -3.00 35.94 3.34
CA LEU A 97 -2.59 34.73 4.00
C LEU A 97 -2.22 35.01 5.48
N ARG A 98 -2.95 34.37 6.38
CA ARG A 98 -2.63 34.39 7.82
C ARG A 98 -2.11 33.03 8.27
N SER A 99 -1.15 33.03 9.21
CA SER A 99 -0.57 31.77 9.76
C SER A 99 -1.60 30.71 10.16
N PRO A 100 -2.75 31.05 10.79
CA PRO A 100 -3.75 30.04 11.14
C PRO A 100 -4.40 29.31 9.95
N SER A 101 -4.27 29.85 8.73
CA SER A 101 -4.82 29.23 7.50
C SER A 101 -3.84 28.27 6.83
N VAL A 102 -2.65 28.08 7.42
CA VAL A 102 -1.63 27.16 6.89
C VAL A 102 -1.57 25.94 7.81
N SER A 103 -1.75 24.77 7.23
CA SER A 103 -1.73 23.50 7.94
C SER A 103 -0.72 22.53 7.32
N LEU A 104 -0.33 21.52 8.09
CA LEU A 104 0.48 20.42 7.57
C LEU A 104 -0.39 19.59 6.61
N LYS A 105 0.05 19.48 5.35
CA LYS A 105 -0.58 18.63 4.36
C LYS A 105 -0.07 17.20 4.45
N ASP A 106 1.26 17.03 4.44
CA ASP A 106 1.89 15.71 4.41
C ASP A 106 3.38 15.80 4.75
N ILE A 107 3.97 14.63 4.99
CA ILE A 107 5.42 14.45 5.08
C ILE A 107 5.86 13.72 3.81
N ASN A 108 6.60 14.40 2.95
CA ASN A 108 7.08 13.83 1.70
C ASN A 108 8.40 13.11 1.91
N LEU A 109 8.51 11.91 1.35
CA LEU A 109 9.77 11.19 1.18
C LEU A 109 10.15 11.17 -0.31
N ARG A 110 11.25 11.82 -0.65
CA ARG A 110 11.84 11.75 -1.98
C ARG A 110 12.96 10.72 -1.99
N ILE A 111 12.71 9.58 -2.59
CA ILE A 111 13.68 8.49 -2.70
C ILE A 111 14.89 8.93 -3.53
N ASN A 112 16.09 8.54 -3.07
CA ASN A 112 17.33 8.77 -3.78
C ASN A 112 17.33 8.01 -5.12
N ARG A 113 17.79 8.67 -6.18
CA ARG A 113 17.84 8.07 -7.53
C ARG A 113 18.76 6.86 -7.59
N GLN A 114 19.89 6.89 -6.86
CA GLN A 114 20.83 5.78 -6.85
C GLN A 114 20.21 4.57 -6.18
N PHE A 115 19.58 4.73 -4.99
CA PHE A 115 18.87 3.67 -4.29
C PHE A 115 17.81 2.99 -5.17
N LYS A 116 17.05 3.80 -5.93
CA LYS A 116 16.08 3.26 -6.89
C LYS A 116 16.76 2.44 -8.00
N LYS A 117 17.86 2.93 -8.58
CA LYS A 117 18.62 2.23 -9.63
C LYS A 117 19.22 0.91 -9.13
N ASP A 118 19.71 0.89 -7.90
CA ASP A 118 20.30 -0.29 -7.29
C ASP A 118 19.24 -1.39 -7.16
N ILE A 119 18.06 -1.03 -6.67
CA ILE A 119 16.90 -1.96 -6.63
C ILE A 119 16.51 -2.40 -8.04
N GLU A 120 16.41 -1.49 -9.01
CA GLU A 120 16.05 -1.81 -10.39
C GLU A 120 17.04 -2.79 -11.04
N SER A 121 18.34 -2.64 -10.75
CA SER A 121 19.39 -3.49 -11.31
C SER A 121 19.36 -4.93 -10.80
N GLU A 122 18.89 -5.14 -9.57
CA GLU A 122 18.80 -6.46 -8.92
C GLU A 122 17.40 -7.07 -9.00
N LEU A 123 16.40 -6.29 -9.47
CA LEU A 123 15.00 -6.69 -9.48
C LEU A 123 14.73 -7.76 -10.52
N VAL A 124 14.43 -8.97 -10.07
CA VAL A 124 13.91 -10.06 -10.91
C VAL A 124 12.43 -10.23 -10.63
N LEU A 125 11.60 -10.00 -11.65
CA LEU A 125 10.15 -10.11 -11.54
C LEU A 125 9.68 -11.49 -12.03
N GLN A 126 8.80 -12.12 -11.24
CA GLN A 126 8.18 -13.39 -11.57
C GLN A 126 6.66 -13.26 -11.44
N ARG A 127 5.94 -13.64 -12.49
CA ARG A 127 4.48 -13.68 -12.43
C ARG A 127 4.02 -14.77 -11.47
N TYR A 128 3.21 -14.38 -10.51
CA TYR A 128 2.63 -15.27 -9.52
C TYR A 128 1.17 -15.53 -9.87
N HIS A 129 0.88 -16.75 -10.26
CA HIS A 129 -0.50 -17.20 -10.37
C HIS A 129 -0.92 -17.71 -8.99
N SER A 130 -1.81 -17.00 -8.33
CA SER A 130 -2.29 -17.42 -7.01
C SER A 130 -2.81 -18.86 -7.06
N PRO A 131 -2.20 -19.81 -6.34
CA PRO A 131 -2.68 -21.19 -6.30
C PRO A 131 -4.13 -21.28 -5.82
N PHE A 132 -4.54 -20.30 -5.02
CA PHE A 132 -5.90 -20.17 -4.52
C PHE A 132 -6.90 -19.91 -5.66
N ARG A 133 -6.61 -19.00 -6.60
CA ARG A 133 -7.46 -18.71 -7.76
C ARG A 133 -7.55 -19.89 -8.73
N VAL A 134 -6.48 -20.68 -8.86
CA VAL A 134 -6.45 -21.86 -9.74
C VAL A 134 -7.26 -23.01 -9.15
N LYS A 135 -7.13 -23.26 -7.83
CA LYS A 135 -7.81 -24.36 -7.14
C LYS A 135 -9.24 -24.01 -6.71
N ASN A 136 -9.50 -22.76 -6.43
CA ASN A 136 -10.78 -22.29 -5.90
C ASN A 136 -11.31 -21.17 -6.81
N PRO A 137 -12.13 -21.48 -7.82
CA PRO A 137 -12.82 -20.46 -8.60
C PRO A 137 -13.53 -19.50 -7.63
N CYS A 138 -13.20 -18.22 -7.72
CA CYS A 138 -13.74 -17.22 -6.82
C CYS A 138 -14.37 -16.08 -7.61
N ILE A 139 -15.38 -15.48 -7.06
CA ILE A 139 -16.05 -14.31 -7.61
C ILE A 139 -16.02 -13.17 -6.57
N ASN A 140 -15.77 -11.96 -7.00
CA ASN A 140 -15.98 -10.80 -6.15
C ASN A 140 -17.40 -10.22 -6.34
N ARG A 141 -17.78 -9.29 -5.45
CA ARG A 141 -19.12 -8.70 -5.48
C ARG A 141 -19.41 -7.96 -6.79
N GLN A 142 -18.41 -7.30 -7.37
CA GLN A 142 -18.58 -6.52 -8.59
C GLN A 142 -18.76 -7.44 -9.81
N ASP A 143 -17.95 -8.47 -9.92
CA ASP A 143 -18.04 -9.46 -11.00
C ASP A 143 -19.39 -10.19 -10.96
N TYR A 144 -19.83 -10.57 -9.75
CA TYR A 144 -21.15 -11.18 -9.57
C TYR A 144 -22.28 -10.22 -9.97
N ALA A 145 -22.22 -8.94 -9.55
CA ALA A 145 -23.22 -7.94 -9.92
C ALA A 145 -23.30 -7.75 -11.44
N SER A 146 -22.15 -7.67 -12.12
CA SER A 146 -22.07 -7.57 -13.58
C SER A 146 -22.64 -8.80 -14.28
N LEU A 147 -22.29 -10.00 -13.78
CA LEU A 147 -22.75 -11.29 -14.34
C LEU A 147 -24.27 -11.43 -14.31
N VAL A 148 -24.92 -10.98 -13.20
CA VAL A 148 -26.36 -11.14 -13.01
C VAL A 148 -27.17 -9.88 -13.37
N GLY A 149 -26.53 -8.81 -13.84
CA GLY A 149 -27.19 -7.55 -14.20
C GLY A 149 -27.83 -6.82 -13.02
N LYS A 150 -27.30 -6.97 -11.80
CA LYS A 150 -27.82 -6.38 -10.57
C LYS A 150 -26.92 -5.28 -10.03
N THR A 151 -27.48 -4.40 -9.20
CA THR A 151 -26.70 -3.42 -8.46
C THR A 151 -25.78 -4.09 -7.42
N LYS A 152 -24.67 -3.44 -7.04
CA LYS A 152 -23.74 -3.96 -6.02
C LYS A 152 -24.41 -4.28 -4.69
N THR A 153 -25.46 -3.53 -4.33
CA THR A 153 -26.24 -3.75 -3.10
C THR A 153 -27.11 -5.00 -3.19
N GLN A 154 -27.77 -5.21 -4.32
CA GLN A 154 -28.55 -6.42 -4.57
C GLN A 154 -27.68 -7.66 -4.64
N ALA A 155 -26.56 -7.55 -5.36
CA ALA A 155 -25.55 -8.60 -5.45
C ALA A 155 -25.02 -9.04 -4.07
N LEU A 156 -24.80 -8.08 -3.16
CA LEU A 156 -24.37 -8.40 -1.80
C LEU A 156 -25.44 -9.14 -1.00
N LYS A 157 -26.73 -8.81 -1.20
CA LYS A 157 -27.83 -9.54 -0.57
C LYS A 157 -27.87 -10.99 -1.04
N ASP A 158 -27.78 -11.21 -2.35
CA ASP A 158 -27.74 -12.57 -2.93
C ASP A 158 -26.57 -13.38 -2.38
N ILE A 159 -25.38 -12.79 -2.39
CA ILE A 159 -24.15 -13.43 -1.88
C ILE A 159 -24.31 -13.80 -0.39
N ASN A 160 -24.85 -12.90 0.43
CA ASN A 160 -25.09 -13.19 1.85
C ASN A 160 -26.12 -14.32 2.04
N THR A 161 -27.14 -14.39 1.18
CA THR A 161 -28.09 -15.51 1.17
C THR A 161 -27.38 -16.83 0.84
N PHE A 162 -26.51 -16.86 -0.16
CA PHE A 162 -25.73 -18.04 -0.52
C PHE A 162 -24.74 -18.46 0.58
N ILE A 163 -24.17 -17.49 1.30
CA ILE A 163 -23.34 -17.79 2.48
C ILE A 163 -24.20 -18.42 3.59
N GLY A 164 -25.37 -17.85 3.86
CA GLY A 164 -26.31 -18.40 4.85
C GLY A 164 -26.82 -19.80 4.51
N GLN A 165 -26.92 -20.14 3.22
CA GLN A 165 -27.26 -21.46 2.71
C GLN A 165 -26.07 -22.43 2.66
N GLY A 166 -24.85 -22.01 3.02
CA GLY A 166 -23.64 -22.83 2.93
C GLY A 166 -23.15 -23.11 1.51
N ILE A 167 -23.65 -22.38 0.51
CA ILE A 167 -23.23 -22.53 -0.90
C ILE A 167 -21.91 -21.81 -1.16
N LEU A 168 -21.74 -20.64 -0.55
CA LEU A 168 -20.54 -19.84 -0.66
C LEU A 168 -19.92 -19.59 0.72
N ARG A 169 -18.60 -19.44 0.73
CA ARG A 169 -17.88 -18.90 1.88
C ARG A 169 -17.06 -17.68 1.49
N LYS A 170 -17.00 -16.73 2.42
CA LYS A 170 -16.23 -15.50 2.28
C LYS A 170 -14.74 -15.76 2.57
N TYR A 171 -13.87 -15.24 1.73
CA TYR A 171 -12.42 -15.28 1.91
C TYR A 171 -11.82 -13.88 1.74
N GLY A 172 -10.91 -13.49 2.64
CA GLY A 172 -10.29 -12.17 2.66
C GLY A 172 -11.08 -11.11 3.41
N THR A 173 -10.50 -9.91 3.51
CA THR A 173 -11.05 -8.77 4.25
C THR A 173 -11.01 -7.49 3.42
N GLY A 174 -11.83 -6.51 3.78
CA GLY A 174 -11.86 -5.19 3.15
C GLY A 174 -12.13 -5.25 1.64
N ARG A 175 -11.27 -4.61 0.85
CA ARG A 175 -11.42 -4.52 -0.62
C ARG A 175 -11.01 -5.81 -1.36
N SER A 176 -10.32 -6.72 -0.68
CA SER A 176 -9.83 -7.99 -1.25
C SER A 176 -10.75 -9.17 -0.99
N VAL A 177 -12.01 -8.92 -0.61
CA VAL A 177 -13.00 -9.96 -0.34
C VAL A 177 -13.39 -10.65 -1.64
N VAL A 178 -13.27 -11.97 -1.63
CA VAL A 178 -13.78 -12.87 -2.67
C VAL A 178 -14.66 -13.95 -2.04
N TYR A 179 -15.51 -14.54 -2.84
CA TYR A 179 -16.42 -15.61 -2.43
C TYR A 179 -16.07 -16.85 -3.24
N ILE A 180 -16.03 -17.97 -2.56
CA ILE A 180 -15.70 -19.28 -3.15
C ILE A 180 -16.81 -20.25 -2.85
N LYS A 181 -16.95 -21.29 -3.66
CA LYS A 181 -17.87 -22.38 -3.39
C LYS A 181 -17.49 -23.02 -2.04
N ALA A 182 -18.46 -23.21 -1.18
CA ALA A 182 -18.27 -24.01 0.03
C ALA A 182 -18.20 -25.50 -0.38
N GLU A 183 -17.27 -26.23 0.22
CA GLU A 183 -17.14 -27.68 0.06
C GLU A 183 -18.18 -28.38 0.89
#